data_38d4aa38b66703d103193fa05a7f59c0
#
_entry.id   38d4aa38b66703d103193fa05a7f59c0
#
_cell.length_a   1.000
_cell.length_b   1.000
_cell.length_c   1.000
_cell.angle_alpha   90.00
_cell.angle_beta   90.00
_cell.angle_gamma   90.00
#
_symmetry.space_group_name_H-M   'P 1'
#
loop_
_entity.id
_entity.type
_entity.pdbx_description
1 polymer ?
#
loop_
_entity_poly.entity_id
_entity_poly.type
_entity_poly.pdbx_seq_one_letter_code
_entity_poly.pdbx_strand_id
1 'polypeptide(L)'
;MFWSAPLSAEHHPQIVAVDARMDPAACTTMVEVRQGVDALDRALVALLAERQRYMDAAARIKPNRDAVHDQARIEDVVAKVLVSAEAHHLSPDIAEPVWRLLIDRCIAHEFATYDRTRS
;
A
#
# COMPACT_ATOMS: atom_id res chain seq x y z
N MET A 1 12.83 28.66 17.03
CA MET A 1 12.54 28.37 16.61
C MET A 1 12.05 27.93 15.90
N PHE A 2 11.96 27.75 15.88
CA PHE A 2 11.65 27.30 15.18
C PHE A 2 11.13 26.73 14.56
N TRP A 3 11.02 27.16 14.63
CA TRP A 3 11.22 26.07 13.86
C TRP A 3 10.01 25.65 13.00
N SER A 4 10.22 24.82 12.09
CA SER A 4 9.28 24.53 11.04
C SER A 4 8.44 23.26 11.30
N ALA A 5 8.19 22.92 12.54
CA ALA A 5 7.45 21.72 12.91
C ALA A 5 6.12 21.56 12.14
N PRO A 6 5.29 22.61 12.01
CA PRO A 6 4.03 22.47 11.28
C PRO A 6 4.21 22.08 9.82
N LEU A 7 5.22 22.65 9.17
CA LEU A 7 5.48 22.32 7.76
C LEU A 7 5.95 20.89 7.61
N SER A 8 6.81 20.44 8.52
CA SER A 8 7.29 19.07 8.52
C SER A 8 6.16 18.08 8.70
N ALA A 9 5.19 18.38 9.57
CA ALA A 9 4.06 17.51 9.84
C ALA A 9 3.22 17.25 8.57
N GLU A 10 3.11 18.23 7.68
CA GLU A 10 2.35 18.09 6.45
C GLU A 10 3.00 17.12 5.46
N HIS A 11 4.31 16.90 5.57
CA HIS A 11 5.08 16.08 4.67
C HIS A 11 5.46 14.73 5.25
N HIS A 12 5.08 14.45 6.48
CA HIS A 12 5.36 13.16 7.11
C HIS A 12 4.25 12.15 6.83
N PRO A 13 4.61 10.87 6.60
CA PRO A 13 3.59 9.83 6.51
C PRO A 13 2.77 9.77 7.78
N GLN A 14 1.49 9.49 7.64
CA GLN A 14 0.58 9.31 8.76
C GLN A 14 0.83 7.96 9.42
N ILE A 15 0.69 7.93 10.75
CA ILE A 15 0.68 6.66 11.48
C ILE A 15 -0.71 6.04 11.27
N VAL A 16 -0.75 4.83 10.72
CA VAL A 16 -2.00 4.12 10.51
C VAL A 16 -2.29 3.27 11.74
N ALA A 17 -3.35 3.63 12.45
CA ALA A 17 -3.83 2.88 13.60
C ALA A 17 -4.89 1.89 13.15
N VAL A 18 -4.94 0.72 13.80
CA VAL A 18 -5.99 -0.26 13.58
C VAL A 18 -6.97 -0.17 14.74
N ASP A 19 -8.26 -0.07 14.44
CA ASP A 19 -9.31 0.03 15.45
C ASP A 19 -9.30 -1.19 16.36
N ALA A 20 -9.74 -1.02 17.60
CA ALA A 20 -9.83 -2.09 18.58
C ALA A 20 -10.72 -3.22 18.04
N ARG A 21 -10.28 -4.46 18.27
CA ARG A 21 -10.98 -5.64 17.77
C ARG A 21 -10.64 -6.85 18.63
N MET A 22 -11.51 -7.85 18.58
CA MET A 22 -11.25 -9.13 19.26
C MET A 22 -10.11 -9.86 18.56
N ASP A 23 -9.20 -10.45 19.34
CA ASP A 23 -8.17 -11.33 18.79
C ASP A 23 -8.85 -12.47 18.00
N PRO A 24 -8.34 -12.80 16.80
CA PRO A 24 -8.98 -13.85 15.99
C PRO A 24 -9.17 -15.16 16.73
N ALA A 25 -8.19 -15.57 17.52
CA ALA A 25 -8.28 -16.84 18.28
C ALA A 25 -9.32 -16.79 19.39
N ALA A 26 -9.72 -15.60 19.83
CA ALA A 26 -10.71 -15.42 20.91
C ALA A 26 -12.12 -15.18 20.36
N CYS A 27 -12.30 -15.03 19.04
CA CYS A 27 -13.61 -14.83 18.45
C CYS A 27 -14.49 -16.06 18.65
N THR A 28 -15.75 -15.83 19.08
CA THR A 28 -16.75 -16.87 19.23
C THR A 28 -17.99 -16.64 18.40
N THR A 29 -18.10 -15.46 17.76
CA THR A 29 -19.26 -15.11 16.92
C THR A 29 -18.79 -14.52 15.60
N MET A 30 -19.63 -14.65 14.58
CA MET A 30 -19.33 -14.05 13.27
C MET A 30 -19.37 -12.51 13.32
N VAL A 31 -20.11 -11.94 14.25
CA VAL A 31 -20.13 -10.47 14.45
C VAL A 31 -18.72 -10.00 14.81
N GLU A 32 -18.06 -10.70 15.76
CA GLU A 32 -16.69 -10.38 16.17
C GLU A 32 -15.70 -10.54 15.02
N VAL A 33 -15.83 -11.62 14.23
CA VAL A 33 -14.97 -11.85 13.08
C VAL A 33 -15.11 -10.71 12.05
N ARG A 34 -16.35 -10.35 11.72
CA ARG A 34 -16.59 -9.28 10.71
C ARG A 34 -16.14 -7.91 11.19
N GLN A 35 -16.31 -7.61 12.48
CA GLN A 35 -15.80 -6.36 13.04
C GLN A 35 -14.29 -6.30 12.94
N GLY A 36 -13.60 -7.42 13.18
CA GLY A 36 -12.15 -7.50 13.04
C GLY A 36 -11.70 -7.30 11.59
N VAL A 37 -12.36 -7.97 10.66
CA VAL A 37 -12.06 -7.82 9.23
C VAL A 37 -12.26 -6.38 8.78
N ASP A 38 -13.39 -5.76 9.17
CA ASP A 38 -13.68 -4.38 8.79
C ASP A 38 -12.64 -3.41 9.35
N ALA A 39 -12.19 -3.63 10.58
CA ALA A 39 -11.15 -2.81 11.20
C ALA A 39 -9.84 -2.90 10.42
N LEU A 40 -9.44 -4.11 10.03
CA LEU A 40 -8.22 -4.32 9.24
C LEU A 40 -8.36 -3.72 7.84
N ASP A 41 -9.51 -3.86 7.21
CA ASP A 41 -9.73 -3.30 5.87
C ASP A 41 -9.61 -1.79 5.87
N ARG A 42 -10.15 -1.10 6.90
CA ARG A 42 -10.00 0.35 7.01
C ARG A 42 -8.51 0.75 7.10
N ALA A 43 -7.73 0.02 7.88
CA ALA A 43 -6.29 0.27 8.00
C ALA A 43 -5.56 -0.03 6.68
N LEU A 44 -5.92 -1.12 6.00
CA LEU A 44 -5.34 -1.49 4.72
C LEU A 44 -5.61 -0.43 3.66
N VAL A 45 -6.82 0.10 3.59
CA VAL A 45 -7.16 1.18 2.65
C VAL A 45 -6.28 2.41 2.91
N ALA A 46 -6.08 2.77 4.17
CA ALA A 46 -5.23 3.91 4.52
C ALA A 46 -3.78 3.67 4.10
N LEU A 47 -3.26 2.46 4.29
CA LEU A 47 -1.91 2.10 3.87
C LEU A 47 -1.79 2.08 2.34
N LEU A 48 -2.78 1.57 1.64
CA LEU A 48 -2.80 1.59 0.18
C LEU A 48 -2.87 3.02 -0.36
N ALA A 49 -3.59 3.91 0.32
CA ALA A 49 -3.65 5.32 -0.05
C ALA A 49 -2.26 5.98 0.07
N GLU A 50 -1.53 5.66 1.12
CA GLU A 50 -0.15 6.15 1.26
C GLU A 50 0.74 5.57 0.15
N ARG A 51 0.62 4.28 -0.14
CA ARG A 51 1.36 3.63 -1.22
C ARG A 51 1.07 4.30 -2.58
N GLN A 52 -0.19 4.68 -2.82
CA GLN A 52 -0.57 5.40 -4.03
C GLN A 52 0.17 6.74 -4.14
N ARG A 53 0.35 7.44 -3.02
CA ARG A 53 1.11 8.71 -3.03
C ARG A 53 2.57 8.49 -3.42
N TYR A 54 3.16 7.34 -3.12
CA TYR A 54 4.50 6.99 -3.61
C TYR A 54 4.48 6.75 -5.13
N MET A 55 3.40 6.22 -5.67
CA MET A 55 3.25 6.11 -7.13
C MET A 55 3.16 7.48 -7.79
N ASP A 56 2.45 8.42 -7.16
CA ASP A 56 2.37 9.80 -7.65
C ASP A 56 3.76 10.46 -7.63
N ALA A 57 4.53 10.22 -6.57
CA ALA A 57 5.90 10.72 -6.48
C ALA A 57 6.78 10.10 -7.57
N ALA A 58 6.65 8.80 -7.81
CA ALA A 58 7.40 8.12 -8.87
C ALA A 58 7.08 8.71 -10.24
N ALA A 59 5.79 8.98 -10.51
CA ALA A 59 5.38 9.61 -11.77
C ALA A 59 6.01 10.99 -11.95
N ARG A 60 6.17 11.74 -10.85
CA ARG A 60 6.81 13.07 -10.89
C ARG A 60 8.30 12.98 -11.15
N ILE A 61 8.97 11.96 -10.63
CA ILE A 61 10.43 11.85 -10.62
C ILE A 61 10.97 11.14 -11.86
N LYS A 62 10.26 10.13 -12.39
CA LYS A 62 10.75 9.34 -13.52
C LYS A 62 11.01 10.23 -14.74
N PRO A 63 12.14 10.01 -15.44
CA PRO A 63 12.56 10.91 -16.52
C PRO A 63 11.72 10.79 -17.78
N ASN A 64 11.09 9.63 -18.01
CA ASN A 64 10.30 9.41 -19.21
C ASN A 64 9.20 8.37 -18.94
N ARG A 65 8.26 8.29 -19.86
CA ARG A 65 7.09 7.43 -19.72
C ARG A 65 7.45 5.93 -19.68
N ASP A 66 8.48 5.56 -20.43
CA ASP A 66 8.89 4.15 -20.50
C ASP A 66 9.40 3.61 -19.14
N ALA A 67 9.85 4.50 -18.26
CA ALA A 67 10.33 4.10 -16.94
C ALA A 67 9.19 3.71 -15.99
N VAL A 68 7.94 4.00 -16.33
CA VAL A 68 6.79 3.68 -15.46
C VAL A 68 6.59 2.18 -15.33
N HIS A 69 6.68 1.42 -16.43
CA HIS A 69 6.60 -0.03 -16.38
C HIS A 69 8.00 -0.65 -16.33
N ASP A 70 8.32 -1.31 -15.23
CA ASP A 70 9.63 -1.91 -14.99
C ASP A 70 9.40 -3.35 -14.51
N GLN A 71 9.56 -4.31 -15.43
CA GLN A 71 9.28 -5.71 -15.13
C GLN A 71 10.21 -6.25 -14.04
N ALA A 72 11.50 -5.86 -14.06
CA ALA A 72 12.44 -6.32 -13.04
C ALA A 72 12.01 -5.83 -11.66
N ARG A 73 11.51 -4.59 -11.55
CA ARG A 73 11.01 -4.05 -10.30
C ARG A 73 9.74 -4.78 -9.83
N ILE A 74 8.86 -5.14 -10.77
CA ILE A 74 7.64 -5.90 -10.44
C ILE A 74 8.02 -7.22 -9.76
N GLU A 75 8.96 -7.98 -10.36
CA GLU A 75 9.37 -9.25 -9.79
C GLU A 75 10.10 -9.08 -8.46
N ASP A 76 10.86 -8.01 -8.31
CA ASP A 76 11.52 -7.67 -7.03
C ASP A 76 10.47 -7.41 -5.93
N VAL A 77 9.43 -6.65 -6.23
CA VAL A 77 8.36 -6.38 -5.26
C VAL A 77 7.64 -7.67 -4.86
N VAL A 78 7.29 -8.51 -5.85
CA VAL A 78 6.61 -9.77 -5.57
C VAL A 78 7.47 -10.67 -4.69
N ALA A 79 8.76 -10.77 -4.99
CA ALA A 79 9.69 -11.57 -4.17
C ALA A 79 9.75 -11.06 -2.74
N LYS A 80 9.83 -9.75 -2.54
CA LYS A 80 9.86 -9.14 -1.19
C LYS A 80 8.57 -9.37 -0.44
N VAL A 81 7.44 -9.27 -1.13
CA VAL A 81 6.13 -9.51 -0.52
C VAL A 81 5.99 -10.96 -0.07
N LEU A 82 6.48 -11.91 -0.87
CA LEU A 82 6.41 -13.32 -0.51
C LEU A 82 7.29 -13.64 0.70
N VAL A 83 8.47 -13.02 0.82
CA VAL A 83 9.31 -13.15 2.01
C VAL A 83 8.57 -12.61 3.24
N SER A 84 7.94 -11.43 3.11
CA SER A 84 7.19 -10.83 4.19
C SER A 84 5.96 -11.67 4.57
N ALA A 85 5.27 -12.22 3.57
CA ALA A 85 4.12 -13.09 3.79
C ALA A 85 4.51 -14.32 4.59
N GLU A 86 5.63 -14.95 4.28
CA GLU A 86 6.12 -16.09 5.03
C GLU A 86 6.41 -15.72 6.48
N ALA A 87 7.08 -14.59 6.69
CA ALA A 87 7.43 -14.12 8.04
C ALA A 87 6.18 -13.87 8.90
N HIS A 88 5.07 -13.48 8.29
CA HIS A 88 3.82 -13.15 8.99
C HIS A 88 2.76 -14.24 8.90
N HIS A 89 3.10 -15.39 8.33
CA HIS A 89 2.18 -16.52 8.13
C HIS A 89 0.96 -16.15 7.29
N LEU A 90 1.14 -15.26 6.31
CA LEU A 90 0.12 -14.96 5.30
C LEU A 90 0.29 -15.96 4.14
N SER A 91 -0.81 -16.60 3.74
CA SER A 91 -0.77 -17.56 2.63
C SER A 91 -0.23 -16.90 1.35
N PRO A 92 0.73 -17.53 0.66
CA PRO A 92 1.19 -17.01 -0.64
C PRO A 92 0.10 -17.05 -1.70
N ASP A 93 -0.89 -17.94 -1.55
CA ASP A 93 -2.04 -18.01 -2.47
C ASP A 93 -2.94 -16.77 -2.35
N ILE A 94 -2.84 -16.03 -1.24
CA ILE A 94 -3.48 -14.73 -1.08
C ILE A 94 -2.52 -13.62 -1.51
N ALA A 95 -1.29 -13.65 -0.98
CA ALA A 95 -0.35 -12.56 -1.14
C ALA A 95 0.06 -12.33 -2.59
N GLU A 96 0.41 -13.37 -3.33
CA GLU A 96 0.93 -13.20 -4.68
C GLU A 96 -0.11 -12.65 -5.66
N PRO A 97 -1.29 -13.25 -5.82
CA PRO A 97 -2.27 -12.73 -6.78
C PRO A 97 -2.78 -11.34 -6.39
N VAL A 98 -2.93 -11.06 -5.08
CA VAL A 98 -3.36 -9.74 -4.63
C VAL A 98 -2.30 -8.70 -5.00
N TRP A 99 -1.02 -8.97 -4.73
CA TRP A 99 0.03 -8.00 -5.02
C TRP A 99 0.25 -7.81 -6.51
N ARG A 100 0.15 -8.87 -7.32
CA ARG A 100 0.29 -8.72 -8.77
C ARG A 100 -0.83 -7.84 -9.35
N LEU A 101 -2.06 -7.99 -8.86
CA LEU A 101 -3.15 -7.13 -9.28
C LEU A 101 -2.95 -5.69 -8.77
N LEU A 102 -2.54 -5.54 -7.52
CA LEU A 102 -2.25 -4.23 -6.94
C LEU A 102 -1.17 -3.49 -7.75
N ILE A 103 -0.08 -4.18 -8.09
CA ILE A 103 1.00 -3.62 -8.89
C ILE A 103 0.47 -3.19 -10.26
N ASP A 104 -0.32 -4.04 -10.91
CA ASP A 104 -0.91 -3.75 -12.21
C ASP A 104 -1.77 -2.46 -12.16
N ARG A 105 -2.64 -2.36 -11.18
CA ARG A 105 -3.50 -1.18 -11.01
C ARG A 105 -2.70 0.07 -10.68
N CYS A 106 -1.65 -0.07 -9.88
CA CYS A 106 -0.77 1.05 -9.52
C CYS A 106 0.04 1.53 -10.72
N ILE A 107 0.49 0.64 -11.60
CA ILE A 107 1.17 1.02 -12.83
C ILE A 107 0.22 1.81 -13.73
N ALA A 108 -1.03 1.35 -13.89
CA ALA A 108 -2.03 2.07 -14.67
C ALA A 108 -2.29 3.47 -14.08
N HIS A 109 -2.38 3.57 -12.77
CA HIS A 109 -2.53 4.85 -12.08
C HIS A 109 -1.31 5.76 -12.32
N GLU A 110 -0.12 5.21 -12.25
CA GLU A 110 1.11 5.97 -12.45
C GLU A 110 1.21 6.50 -13.89
N PHE A 111 0.83 5.69 -14.89
CA PHE A 111 0.77 6.16 -16.28
C PHE A 111 -0.21 7.33 -16.43
N ALA A 112 -1.40 7.20 -15.84
CA ALA A 112 -2.40 8.26 -15.92
C ALA A 112 -1.91 9.55 -15.26
N THR A 113 -1.25 9.43 -14.11
CA THR A 113 -0.69 10.57 -13.39
C THR A 113 0.46 11.20 -14.19
N TYR A 114 1.35 10.35 -14.74
CA TYR A 114 2.45 10.82 -15.57
C TYR A 114 1.94 11.63 -16.76
N ASP A 115 0.97 11.08 -17.48
CA ASP A 115 0.41 11.72 -18.68
C ASP A 115 -0.29 13.04 -18.32
N ARG A 116 -1.07 13.05 -17.24
CA ARG A 116 -1.81 14.23 -16.80
C ARG A 116 -0.87 15.38 -16.40
N THR A 117 0.21 15.05 -15.72
CA THR A 117 1.11 16.07 -15.17
C THR A 117 2.14 16.58 -16.18
N ARG A 118 2.24 15.96 -17.35
CA ARG A 118 3.18 16.37 -18.40
C ARG A 118 2.52 16.83 -19.69
N SER A 119 1.23 16.96 -19.67
CA SER A 119 0.52 17.46 -20.84
C SER A 119 0.45 18.98 -20.89
#